data_0a163534a7d1e7fdb5f52783e7d81b43
#
_entry.id   0a163534a7d1e7fdb5f52783e7d81b43
#
_cell.length_a   1.000
_cell.length_b   1.000
_cell.length_c   1.000
_cell.angle_alpha   90.00
_cell.angle_beta   90.00
_cell.angle_gamma   90.00
#
_symmetry.space_group_name_H-M   'P 1'
#
loop_
_entity.id
_entity.type
_entity.pdbx_description
1 polymer ?
#
loop_
_entity_poly.entity_id
_entity_poly.type
_entity_poly.pdbx_seq_one_letter_code
_entity_poly.pdbx_strand_id
1 'polypeptide(L)'
;RPGIRIERILSKGQTTPEGQWYDQTDDEWVVLLKGRARLIIEGKPKPLELGPGDGVFLAAHCRHRVDWTDPDVMSLWLAIHLAPEDQPR
;
A
#
# COMPACT_ATOMS: atom_id res chain seq x y z
N ARG A 1 -12.33 17.05 2.62
CA ARG A 1 -11.54 17.44 3.78
C ARG A 1 -10.07 17.56 3.40
N PRO A 2 -9.36 18.61 3.83
CA PRO A 2 -7.92 18.71 3.62
C PRO A 2 -7.19 17.55 4.31
N GLY A 3 -6.09 17.11 3.75
CA GLY A 3 -5.28 16.07 4.33
C GLY A 3 -5.68 14.65 3.99
N ILE A 4 -6.68 14.48 3.14
CA ILE A 4 -7.07 13.16 2.65
C ILE A 4 -6.83 13.13 1.14
N ARG A 5 -6.13 12.09 0.67
CA ARG A 5 -5.93 11.84 -0.76
C ARG A 5 -6.29 10.39 -1.05
N ILE A 6 -7.11 10.19 -2.07
CA ILE A 6 -7.54 8.86 -2.49
C ILE A 6 -7.00 8.60 -3.88
N GLU A 7 -6.33 7.46 -4.05
CA GLU A 7 -5.75 7.06 -5.33
C GLU A 7 -6.29 5.71 -5.75
N ARG A 8 -6.55 5.58 -7.04
CA ARG A 8 -6.81 4.30 -7.67
C ARG A 8 -5.54 3.89 -8.41
N ILE A 9 -5.05 2.70 -8.10
CA ILE A 9 -3.79 2.21 -8.66
C ILE A 9 -4.06 0.89 -9.39
N LEU A 10 -3.52 0.78 -10.60
CA LEU A 10 -3.62 -0.43 -11.40
C LEU A 10 -2.25 -1.07 -11.51
N SER A 11 -2.18 -2.39 -11.34
CA SER A 11 -0.95 -3.15 -11.46
C SER A 11 -1.19 -4.44 -12.23
N LYS A 12 -0.23 -4.82 -13.05
CA LYS A 12 -0.26 -6.11 -13.74
C LYS A 12 1.18 -6.60 -13.85
N GLY A 13 1.64 -7.26 -12.80
CA GLY A 13 3.02 -7.75 -12.72
C GLY A 13 4.05 -6.75 -12.20
N GLN A 14 3.69 -5.46 -12.06
CA GLN A 14 4.64 -4.47 -11.54
C GLN A 14 4.92 -4.71 -10.06
N THR A 15 6.16 -4.49 -9.70
CA THR A 15 6.61 -4.60 -8.31
C THR A 15 7.49 -3.40 -7.97
N THR A 16 7.66 -3.14 -6.69
CA THR A 16 8.66 -2.17 -6.23
C THR A 16 10.04 -2.73 -6.58
N PRO A 17 10.93 -1.93 -7.20
CA PRO A 17 12.28 -2.40 -7.50
C PRO A 17 12.98 -2.92 -6.25
N GLU A 18 13.79 -3.97 -6.44
CA GLU A 18 14.52 -4.58 -5.35
C GLU A 18 15.42 -3.56 -4.66
N GLY A 19 15.46 -3.60 -3.33
CA GLY A 19 16.24 -2.67 -2.53
C GLY A 19 15.57 -1.32 -2.29
N GLN A 20 14.39 -1.09 -2.88
CA GLN A 20 13.64 0.14 -2.65
C GLN A 20 12.45 -0.12 -1.73
N TRP A 21 12.11 0.91 -0.96
CA TRP A 21 11.00 0.84 0.00
C TRP A 21 10.18 2.12 -0.09
N TYR A 22 8.88 1.98 0.08
CA TYR A 22 8.03 3.13 0.34
C TYR A 22 8.20 3.52 1.81
N ASP A 23 8.41 4.81 2.04
CA ASP A 23 8.53 5.40 3.37
C ASP A 23 7.87 6.76 3.28
N GLN A 24 6.64 6.86 3.79
CA GLN A 24 5.79 8.02 3.56
C GLN A 24 5.50 8.74 4.86
N THR A 25 5.25 10.05 4.75
CA THR A 25 4.88 10.88 5.89
C THR A 25 3.42 10.74 6.26
N ASP A 26 2.59 10.20 5.36
CA ASP A 26 1.16 9.99 5.58
C ASP A 26 0.90 8.60 6.12
N ASP A 27 -0.16 8.45 6.91
CA ASP A 27 -0.74 7.14 7.14
C ASP A 27 -1.48 6.71 5.88
N GLU A 28 -1.57 5.42 5.64
CA GLU A 28 -2.20 4.92 4.43
C GLU A 28 -3.04 3.68 4.72
N TRP A 29 -4.30 3.70 4.26
CA TRP A 29 -5.10 2.49 4.13
C TRP A 29 -5.02 2.03 2.68
N VAL A 30 -4.66 0.77 2.48
CA VAL A 30 -4.59 0.16 1.16
C VAL A 30 -5.56 -1.00 1.13
N VAL A 31 -6.43 -1.03 0.13
CA VAL A 31 -7.36 -2.14 -0.08
C VAL A 31 -7.16 -2.65 -1.50
N LEU A 32 -7.01 -3.97 -1.64
CA LEU A 32 -7.02 -4.60 -2.94
C LEU A 32 -8.46 -4.95 -3.30
N LEU A 33 -8.99 -4.33 -4.35
CA LEU A 33 -10.37 -4.54 -4.77
C LEU A 33 -10.50 -5.68 -5.77
N LYS A 34 -9.44 -5.90 -6.58
CA LYS A 34 -9.42 -6.92 -7.61
C LYS A 34 -7.98 -7.39 -7.81
N GLY A 35 -7.81 -8.63 -8.17
CA GLY A 35 -6.49 -9.20 -8.44
C GLY A 35 -5.86 -9.83 -7.22
N ARG A 36 -4.55 -9.96 -7.26
CA ARG A 36 -3.77 -10.52 -6.16
C ARG A 36 -2.41 -9.84 -6.08
N ALA A 37 -1.93 -9.67 -4.87
CA ALA A 37 -0.66 -9.02 -4.64
C ALA A 37 -0.04 -9.49 -3.34
N ARG A 38 1.23 -9.16 -3.15
CA ARG A 38 1.97 -9.48 -1.94
C ARG A 38 2.81 -8.28 -1.52
N LEU A 39 2.71 -7.93 -0.25
CA LEU A 39 3.49 -6.85 0.34
C LEU A 39 4.51 -7.41 1.32
N ILE A 40 5.67 -6.77 1.35
CA ILE A 40 6.64 -6.97 2.43
C ILE A 40 6.60 -5.71 3.28
N ILE A 41 6.39 -5.90 4.58
CA ILE A 41 6.33 -4.83 5.56
C ILE A 41 7.52 -5.00 6.50
N GLU A 42 8.32 -3.93 6.63
CA GLU A 42 9.49 -3.96 7.50
C GLU A 42 9.08 -4.32 8.93
N GLY A 43 9.81 -5.23 9.54
CA GLY A 43 9.52 -5.70 10.88
C GLY A 43 8.54 -6.86 10.97
N LYS A 44 7.92 -7.26 9.86
CA LYS A 44 7.05 -8.42 9.82
C LYS A 44 7.81 -9.62 9.26
N PRO A 45 7.73 -10.80 9.90
CA PRO A 45 8.55 -11.96 9.48
C PRO A 45 8.07 -12.61 8.18
N LYS A 46 6.82 -12.37 7.78
CA LYS A 46 6.25 -13.00 6.58
C LYS A 46 5.63 -11.96 5.68
N PRO A 47 5.71 -12.16 4.35
CA PRO A 47 4.97 -11.32 3.42
C PRO A 47 3.46 -11.39 3.68
N LEU A 48 2.78 -10.30 3.39
CA LEU A 48 1.32 -10.22 3.51
C LEU A 48 0.72 -10.45 2.13
N GLU A 49 -0.06 -11.50 1.99
CA GLU A 49 -0.76 -11.78 0.74
C GLU A 49 -2.14 -11.14 0.75
N LEU A 50 -2.50 -10.49 -0.36
CA LEU A 50 -3.74 -9.77 -0.51
C LEU A 50 -4.54 -10.34 -1.68
N GLY A 51 -5.79 -10.62 -1.42
CA GLY A 51 -6.80 -10.91 -2.44
C GLY A 51 -7.91 -9.87 -2.39
N PRO A 52 -8.95 -10.01 -3.24
CA PRO A 52 -10.02 -9.02 -3.31
C PRO A 52 -10.71 -8.81 -1.96
N GLY A 53 -10.80 -7.55 -1.55
CA GLY A 53 -11.39 -7.15 -0.28
C GLY A 53 -10.42 -7.08 0.88
N ASP A 54 -9.18 -7.55 0.72
CA ASP A 54 -8.19 -7.47 1.78
C ASP A 54 -7.61 -6.08 1.86
N GLY A 55 -7.40 -5.59 3.07
CA GLY A 55 -6.82 -4.29 3.30
C GLY A 55 -5.79 -4.30 4.41
N VAL A 56 -4.96 -3.27 4.43
CA VAL A 56 -3.92 -3.12 5.44
C VAL A 56 -3.74 -1.64 5.75
N PHE A 57 -3.52 -1.34 7.03
CA PHE A 57 -3.16 -0.01 7.47
C PHE A 57 -1.64 0.09 7.58
N LEU A 58 -1.07 1.08 6.92
CA LEU A 58 0.36 1.36 6.93
C LEU A 58 0.57 2.72 7.59
N ALA A 59 1.05 2.70 8.82
CA ALA A 59 1.32 3.94 9.55
C ALA A 59 2.43 4.73 8.85
N ALA A 60 2.47 6.03 9.10
CA ALA A 60 3.53 6.90 8.60
C ALA A 60 4.89 6.29 8.92
N HIS A 61 5.81 6.33 7.95
CA HIS A 61 7.18 5.81 8.05
C HIS A 61 7.28 4.29 8.27
N CYS A 62 6.16 3.57 8.15
CA CYS A 62 6.20 2.10 8.09
C CYS A 62 6.69 1.72 6.69
N ARG A 63 7.94 1.25 6.61
CA ARG A 63 8.53 0.91 5.32
C ARG A 63 7.91 -0.36 4.77
N HIS A 64 7.55 -0.31 3.50
CA HIS A 64 6.90 -1.44 2.83
C HIS A 64 7.24 -1.42 1.35
N ARG A 65 7.02 -2.56 0.70
CA ARG A 65 7.22 -2.69 -0.74
C ARG A 65 6.25 -3.72 -1.31
N VAL A 66 5.90 -3.54 -2.58
CA VAL A 66 5.11 -4.52 -3.32
C VAL A 66 6.08 -5.55 -3.88
N ASP A 67 6.01 -6.76 -3.34
CA ASP A 67 6.91 -7.84 -3.70
C ASP A 67 6.42 -8.62 -4.93
N TRP A 68 5.11 -8.65 -5.13
CA TRP A 68 4.52 -9.37 -6.23
C TRP A 68 3.14 -8.84 -6.56
N THR A 69 2.81 -8.75 -7.85
CA THR A 69 1.44 -8.55 -8.33
C THR A 69 1.20 -9.56 -9.44
N ASP A 70 -0.06 -9.99 -9.60
CA ASP A 70 -0.42 -10.99 -10.61
C ASP A 70 -0.06 -10.46 -12.00
N PRO A 71 0.78 -11.19 -12.77
CA PRO A 71 1.14 -10.75 -14.11
C PRO A 71 0.06 -11.01 -15.16
N ASP A 72 -0.93 -11.83 -14.85
CA ASP A 72 -1.96 -12.24 -15.79
C ASP A 72 -3.28 -11.50 -15.62
N VAL A 73 -3.52 -10.96 -14.44
CA VAL A 73 -4.77 -10.28 -14.09
C VAL A 73 -4.46 -8.89 -13.57
N MET A 74 -5.16 -7.89 -14.10
CA MET A 74 -5.03 -6.52 -13.60
C MET A 74 -5.50 -6.46 -12.15
N SER A 75 -4.63 -5.97 -11.27
CA SER A 75 -4.98 -5.71 -9.88
C SER A 75 -5.43 -4.27 -9.71
N LEU A 76 -6.50 -4.07 -8.98
CA LEU A 76 -7.04 -2.74 -8.69
C LEU A 76 -6.91 -2.47 -7.19
N TRP A 77 -6.19 -1.42 -6.88
CA TRP A 77 -5.94 -0.97 -5.50
C TRP A 77 -6.67 0.34 -5.25
N LEU A 78 -7.13 0.51 -4.03
CA LEU A 78 -7.59 1.79 -3.52
C LEU A 78 -6.68 2.17 -2.36
N ALA A 79 -6.02 3.30 -2.47
CA ALA A 79 -5.13 3.81 -1.42
C ALA A 79 -5.73 5.11 -0.86
N ILE A 80 -5.88 5.16 0.45
CA ILE A 80 -6.39 6.34 1.16
C ILE A 80 -5.24 6.87 2.02
N HIS A 81 -4.74 8.04 1.67
CA HIS A 81 -3.64 8.70 2.37
C HIS A 81 -4.20 9.72 3.34
N LEU A 82 -3.73 9.67 4.58
CA LEU A 82 -4.14 10.59 5.63
C LEU A 82 -2.91 11.39 6.04
N ALA A 83 -2.90 12.66 5.69
CA ALA A 83 -1.80 13.54 6.06
C ALA A 83 -1.75 13.70 7.58
N PRO A 84 -0.55 13.94 8.15
CA PRO A 84 -0.43 14.18 9.58
C PRO A 84 -1.31 15.35 10.00
N GLU A 85 -1.91 15.25 11.18
CA GLU A 85 -2.65 16.37 11.74
C GLU A 85 -1.69 17.48 12.17
N ASP A 86 -2.16 18.73 12.03
CA ASP A 86 -1.40 19.85 12.55
C ASP A 86 -1.31 19.73 14.07
N GLN A 87 -0.14 20.06 14.60
CA GLN A 87 0.06 20.01 16.03
C GLN A 87 -0.74 21.13 16.73
N PRO A 88 -1.35 20.83 17.87
CA PRO A 88 -2.00 21.87 18.67
C PRO A 88 -1.00 22.96 19.05
N ARG A 89 -1.49 24.15 19.14
CA ARG A 89 -0.70 25.32 19.59
C ARG A 89 -0.76 25.49 21.08
#